data_4d0135e0362349989e7871881d9a465e
#
_entry.id   4d0135e0362349989e7871881d9a465e
#
_cell.length_a   1.000
_cell.length_b   1.000
_cell.length_c   1.000
_cell.angle_alpha   90.00
_cell.angle_beta   90.00
_cell.angle_gamma   90.00
#
_symmetry.space_group_name_H-M   'P 1'
#
loop_
_entity.id
_entity.type
_entity.pdbx_description
1 polymer ?
#
loop_
_entity_poly.entity_id
_entity_poly.type
_entity_poly.pdbx_seq_one_letter_code
_entity_poly.pdbx_strand_id
1 'polypeptide(L)'
;WDISEPGQVRLLESVETSDQHKAVTSLALVLGDVSVAVGDAGGSLTTWFPVKVAGSGEDRRLTRIHTLRPNQKGITAIIPSPRDKTIVSFNASEIHADHMTSERDLLTITPAAGTVRAALSPKGNTLVALGSSTVTVWKLDIPHPEISLSTLFGKVWYEGYDRPEYAWQSSAANDDFEPKMSLVPLVFGTIKATFFAMLFAVPLALLAALYTSQFMSPKLKGRVKPVVEIMAAIPSVVIGFLAGLWLAPLIDKSVLTIFLSIIIVPLMLLLTIFFWKRIKTASMLQKMTRGHEFIAMIPVVILGIYAAFLLSGLAELNLFSGDFKQWLYSSLGVRYDQRNSIIIAIALGFAVIPIIFTIAEDAISNVPRNLTAASLALGASRWQTAWRVVLPSALPGVFSAVMIGFGRAIGETMIVLMATGNTPIMSWSLFNGLRSLSANIAVEIPEAPLNSSLYRVLFLSAVLLFLFTFLINTVAEALRQRFRKKYGRY
;
A
#
# COMPACT_ATOMS: atom_id res chain seq x y z
N TRP A 1 24.03 27.29 -18.74
CA TRP A 1 25.47 27.46 -18.70
C TRP A 1 26.06 26.79 -17.47
N ASP A 2 27.14 26.05 -17.64
CA ASP A 2 27.95 25.57 -16.52
C ASP A 2 28.93 26.69 -16.14
N ILE A 3 28.84 27.14 -14.90
CA ILE A 3 29.67 28.20 -14.31
C ILE A 3 30.43 27.69 -13.08
N SER A 4 30.49 26.37 -12.87
CA SER A 4 31.14 25.75 -11.71
C SER A 4 32.64 26.04 -11.66
N GLU A 5 33.29 26.25 -12.81
CA GLU A 5 34.70 26.64 -12.92
C GLU A 5 34.83 28.11 -13.37
N PRO A 6 35.34 29.01 -12.51
CA PRO A 6 35.60 30.39 -12.89
C PRO A 6 36.55 30.47 -14.08
N GLY A 7 36.10 30.96 -15.22
CA GLY A 7 36.89 31.12 -16.46
C GLY A 7 36.61 30.05 -17.55
N GLN A 8 35.85 29.02 -17.27
CA GLN A 8 35.40 28.02 -18.27
C GLN A 8 33.88 27.95 -18.36
N VAL A 9 33.22 29.03 -18.74
CA VAL A 9 31.79 29.09 -18.90
C VAL A 9 31.38 28.27 -20.14
N ARG A 10 30.59 27.21 -19.96
CA ARG A 10 30.16 26.32 -21.02
C ARG A 10 28.63 26.37 -21.17
N LEU A 11 28.13 26.54 -22.40
CA LEU A 11 26.73 26.39 -22.69
C LEU A 11 26.34 24.89 -22.58
N LEU A 12 25.45 24.56 -21.65
CA LEU A 12 24.98 23.19 -21.46
C LEU A 12 23.84 22.88 -22.45
N GLU A 13 22.84 23.75 -22.48
CA GLU A 13 21.65 23.52 -23.29
C GLU A 13 20.98 24.86 -23.67
N SER A 14 20.32 24.88 -24.83
CA SER A 14 19.41 25.94 -25.26
C SER A 14 18.09 25.29 -25.68
N VAL A 15 16.98 25.70 -25.06
CA VAL A 15 15.66 25.10 -25.25
C VAL A 15 14.70 26.15 -25.76
N GLU A 16 13.88 25.75 -26.75
CA GLU A 16 12.77 26.55 -27.21
C GLU A 16 11.55 26.36 -26.27
N THR A 17 11.09 27.45 -25.66
CA THR A 17 10.06 27.38 -24.61
C THR A 17 8.65 27.72 -25.09
N SER A 18 8.50 28.26 -26.30
CA SER A 18 7.20 28.67 -26.86
C SER A 18 6.84 27.83 -28.10
N ASP A 19 5.70 27.15 -28.07
CA ASP A 19 5.19 26.35 -29.20
C ASP A 19 4.82 27.21 -30.45
N GLN A 20 4.70 28.54 -30.30
CA GLN A 20 4.34 29.48 -31.36
C GLN A 20 5.46 30.47 -31.68
N HIS A 21 6.71 30.18 -31.32
CA HIS A 21 7.87 31.06 -31.47
C HIS A 21 7.68 32.46 -30.92
N LYS A 22 6.84 32.64 -29.89
CA LYS A 22 6.61 33.91 -29.22
C LYS A 22 7.80 34.25 -28.32
N ALA A 23 8.11 35.53 -28.23
CA ALA A 23 9.20 36.01 -27.41
C ALA A 23 8.95 35.71 -25.93
N VAL A 24 9.96 35.20 -25.26
CA VAL A 24 9.98 35.06 -23.79
C VAL A 24 10.04 36.44 -23.18
N THR A 25 9.11 36.77 -22.30
CA THR A 25 8.99 38.11 -21.70
C THR A 25 9.37 38.12 -20.22
N SER A 26 9.27 36.97 -19.53
CA SER A 26 9.57 36.90 -18.10
C SER A 26 10.07 35.52 -17.73
N LEU A 27 11.05 35.49 -16.82
CA LEU A 27 11.63 34.29 -16.21
C LEU A 27 11.70 34.47 -14.69
N ALA A 28 11.42 33.41 -13.95
CA ALA A 28 11.63 33.39 -12.50
C ALA A 28 11.96 31.98 -12.04
N LEU A 29 12.83 31.83 -11.03
CA LEU A 29 13.02 30.59 -10.31
C LEU A 29 11.89 30.41 -9.30
N VAL A 30 11.35 29.23 -9.23
CA VAL A 30 10.31 28.86 -8.25
C VAL A 30 10.98 28.43 -6.95
N LEU A 31 10.30 28.51 -5.82
CA LEU A 31 10.82 28.11 -4.50
C LEU A 31 11.64 26.81 -4.58
N GLY A 32 12.86 26.82 -4.01
CA GLY A 32 13.82 25.71 -4.08
C GLY A 32 14.76 25.76 -5.28
N ASP A 33 14.64 26.77 -6.16
CA ASP A 33 15.57 27.08 -7.26
C ASP A 33 15.85 25.96 -8.28
N VAL A 34 14.98 24.94 -8.33
CA VAL A 34 15.08 23.81 -9.28
C VAL A 34 14.23 24.06 -10.53
N SER A 35 13.04 24.58 -10.36
CA SER A 35 12.10 24.86 -11.47
C SER A 35 12.22 26.30 -11.95
N VAL A 36 12.17 26.46 -13.28
CA VAL A 36 12.09 27.77 -13.95
C VAL A 36 10.67 27.97 -14.48
N ALA A 37 10.02 29.05 -14.07
CA ALA A 37 8.78 29.52 -14.65
C ALA A 37 9.10 30.45 -15.83
N VAL A 38 8.45 30.22 -16.97
CA VAL A 38 8.65 30.95 -18.23
C VAL A 38 7.33 31.55 -18.69
N GLY A 39 7.29 32.86 -18.88
CA GLY A 39 6.17 33.60 -19.45
C GLY A 39 6.51 34.16 -20.82
N ASP A 40 5.55 34.11 -21.75
CA ASP A 40 5.75 34.59 -23.11
C ASP A 40 4.84 35.78 -23.48
N ALA A 41 5.11 36.40 -24.62
CA ALA A 41 4.35 37.48 -25.18
C ALA A 41 2.90 37.07 -25.59
N GLY A 42 2.61 35.79 -25.63
CA GLY A 42 1.27 35.24 -25.90
C GLY A 42 0.44 35.00 -24.65
N GLY A 43 1.02 35.18 -23.46
CA GLY A 43 0.35 34.91 -22.19
C GLY A 43 0.48 33.47 -21.70
N SER A 44 1.29 32.62 -22.34
CA SER A 44 1.56 31.27 -21.87
C SER A 44 2.49 31.29 -20.65
N LEU A 45 2.14 30.54 -19.64
CA LEU A 45 2.96 30.29 -18.43
C LEU A 45 3.30 28.82 -18.33
N THR A 46 4.57 28.50 -18.42
CA THR A 46 5.07 27.12 -18.38
C THR A 46 6.16 26.96 -17.32
N THR A 47 6.30 25.77 -16.76
CA THR A 47 7.38 25.48 -15.81
C THR A 47 8.25 24.36 -16.32
N TRP A 48 9.54 24.46 -16.05
CA TRP A 48 10.59 23.62 -16.59
C TRP A 48 11.56 23.21 -15.49
N PHE A 49 12.00 21.95 -15.46
CA PHE A 49 13.13 21.52 -14.64
C PHE A 49 13.93 20.39 -15.30
N PRO A 50 15.19 20.14 -14.83
CA PRO A 50 16.04 19.12 -15.43
C PRO A 50 15.56 17.71 -15.11
N VAL A 51 15.33 16.88 -16.14
CA VAL A 51 14.89 15.50 -16.07
C VAL A 51 15.90 14.57 -16.72
N LYS A 52 16.12 13.38 -16.19
CA LYS A 52 16.98 12.36 -16.81
C LYS A 52 16.39 11.89 -18.13
N VAL A 53 17.20 11.89 -19.17
CA VAL A 53 16.79 11.35 -20.47
C VAL A 53 17.01 9.84 -20.50
N ALA A 54 16.00 9.09 -20.90
CA ALA A 54 16.09 7.65 -21.02
C ALA A 54 17.24 7.25 -21.99
N GLY A 55 18.20 6.47 -21.47
CA GLY A 55 19.33 5.96 -22.25
C GLY A 55 20.62 6.82 -22.25
N SER A 56 20.65 7.99 -21.59
CA SER A 56 21.80 8.91 -21.60
C SER A 56 22.63 8.94 -20.30
N GLY A 57 22.53 7.91 -19.45
CA GLY A 57 23.29 7.84 -18.21
C GLY A 57 22.83 8.86 -17.17
N GLU A 58 23.67 9.83 -16.81
CA GLU A 58 23.35 10.88 -15.83
C GLU A 58 22.95 12.22 -16.46
N ASP A 59 22.89 12.31 -17.79
CA ASP A 59 22.54 13.55 -18.48
C ASP A 59 21.09 13.95 -18.19
N ARG A 60 20.92 15.17 -17.69
CA ARG A 60 19.63 15.78 -17.45
C ARG A 60 19.37 16.88 -18.47
N ARG A 61 18.14 16.96 -18.98
CA ARG A 61 17.70 18.00 -19.90
C ARG A 61 16.56 18.79 -19.31
N LEU A 62 16.58 20.10 -19.57
CA LEU A 62 15.50 21.00 -19.18
C LEU A 62 14.24 20.64 -19.98
N THR A 63 13.21 20.17 -19.27
CA THR A 63 11.99 19.62 -19.85
C THR A 63 10.79 20.43 -19.38
N ARG A 64 9.84 20.72 -20.30
CA ARG A 64 8.57 21.33 -19.93
C ARG A 64 7.73 20.33 -19.15
N ILE A 65 7.34 20.72 -17.94
CA ILE A 65 6.64 19.84 -16.99
C ILE A 65 5.18 20.24 -16.84
N HIS A 66 4.93 21.49 -16.45
CA HIS A 66 3.58 22.00 -16.25
C HIS A 66 3.27 23.13 -17.23
N THR A 67 2.01 23.18 -17.66
CA THR A 67 1.46 24.30 -18.41
C THR A 67 0.32 24.85 -17.58
N LEU A 68 0.51 26.07 -17.09
CA LEU A 68 -0.46 26.73 -16.23
C LEU A 68 -1.49 27.48 -17.08
N ARG A 69 -2.53 28.01 -16.44
CA ARG A 69 -3.56 28.74 -17.15
C ARG A 69 -2.95 29.91 -17.92
N PRO A 70 -3.24 30.04 -19.22
CA PRO A 70 -2.72 31.16 -20.01
C PRO A 70 -3.42 32.49 -19.60
N ASN A 71 -2.64 33.56 -19.55
CA ASN A 71 -3.14 34.94 -19.47
C ASN A 71 -3.75 35.34 -20.81
N GLN A 72 -4.71 36.28 -20.80
CA GLN A 72 -5.32 36.81 -22.03
C GLN A 72 -4.34 37.64 -22.87
N LYS A 73 -3.31 38.17 -22.22
CA LYS A 73 -2.25 38.99 -22.84
C LYS A 73 -0.88 38.52 -22.37
N GLY A 74 0.16 38.92 -23.09
CA GLY A 74 1.54 38.61 -22.77
C GLY A 74 1.89 38.92 -21.32
N ILE A 75 2.67 38.03 -20.70
CA ILE A 75 3.08 38.12 -19.31
C ILE A 75 4.20 39.18 -19.20
N THR A 76 4.01 40.17 -18.34
CA THR A 76 5.01 41.20 -18.10
C THR A 76 6.02 40.80 -17.02
N ALA A 77 5.54 40.15 -15.97
CA ALA A 77 6.37 39.68 -14.87
C ALA A 77 5.81 38.42 -14.22
N ILE A 78 6.72 37.60 -13.66
CA ILE A 78 6.43 36.44 -12.86
C ILE A 78 6.98 36.69 -11.45
N ILE A 79 6.16 36.44 -10.44
CA ILE A 79 6.47 36.67 -9.03
C ILE A 79 6.25 35.31 -8.30
N PRO A 80 7.33 34.57 -8.01
CA PRO A 80 7.21 33.30 -7.26
C PRO A 80 6.89 33.58 -5.79
N SER A 81 6.10 32.68 -5.19
CA SER A 81 5.88 32.69 -3.75
C SER A 81 7.15 32.24 -3.01
N PRO A 82 7.53 32.92 -1.92
CA PRO A 82 8.64 32.48 -1.07
C PRO A 82 8.26 31.39 -0.07
N ARG A 83 7.04 30.87 -0.13
CA ARG A 83 6.49 29.93 0.87
C ARG A 83 6.06 28.59 0.30
N ASP A 84 5.68 28.57 -0.96
CA ASP A 84 5.14 27.41 -1.65
C ASP A 84 5.40 27.51 -3.16
N LYS A 85 4.93 26.55 -3.92
CA LYS A 85 5.05 26.55 -5.39
C LYS A 85 4.00 27.41 -6.10
N THR A 86 3.44 28.40 -5.43
CA THR A 86 2.52 29.38 -6.05
C THR A 86 3.32 30.37 -6.90
N ILE A 87 2.81 30.63 -8.09
CA ILE A 87 3.39 31.56 -9.06
C ILE A 87 2.34 32.61 -9.37
N VAL A 88 2.68 33.88 -9.20
CA VAL A 88 1.85 34.99 -9.60
C VAL A 88 2.34 35.55 -10.94
N SER A 89 1.54 35.44 -11.99
CA SER A 89 1.81 36.05 -13.27
C SER A 89 1.06 37.38 -13.39
N PHE A 90 1.72 38.36 -13.94
CA PHE A 90 1.21 39.74 -14.00
C PHE A 90 1.32 40.31 -15.43
N ASN A 91 0.26 40.97 -15.87
CA ASN A 91 0.27 41.89 -16.99
C ASN A 91 -0.59 43.14 -16.69
N ALA A 92 -0.64 44.09 -17.61
CA ALA A 92 -1.37 45.36 -17.40
C ALA A 92 -2.90 45.21 -17.23
N SER A 93 -3.47 44.04 -17.58
CA SER A 93 -4.93 43.80 -17.54
C SER A 93 -5.36 42.80 -16.48
N GLU A 94 -4.45 41.93 -16.04
CA GLU A 94 -4.79 40.84 -15.11
C GLU A 94 -3.58 40.36 -14.29
N ILE A 95 -3.86 39.88 -13.11
CA ILE A 95 -2.92 39.18 -12.22
C ILE A 95 -3.52 37.81 -11.94
N HIS A 96 -2.80 36.77 -12.29
CA HIS A 96 -3.18 35.39 -11.99
C HIS A 96 -2.27 34.83 -10.91
N ALA A 97 -2.79 34.02 -10.00
CA ALA A 97 -2.02 33.19 -9.11
C ALA A 97 -2.38 31.73 -9.40
N ASP A 98 -1.37 30.95 -9.73
CA ASP A 98 -1.46 29.54 -10.05
C ASP A 98 -0.51 28.74 -9.13
N HIS A 99 -0.91 27.52 -8.77
CA HIS A 99 0.01 26.62 -8.08
C HIS A 99 0.64 25.66 -9.08
N MET A 100 1.96 25.62 -9.12
CA MET A 100 2.74 24.90 -10.13
C MET A 100 2.37 23.42 -10.21
N THR A 101 2.52 22.69 -9.11
CA THR A 101 2.43 21.22 -9.10
C THR A 101 1.00 20.71 -9.16
N SER A 102 0.05 21.42 -8.54
CA SER A 102 -1.36 21.03 -8.59
C SER A 102 -2.08 21.55 -9.85
N GLU A 103 -1.42 22.41 -10.64
CA GLU A 103 -1.95 23.08 -11.85
C GLU A 103 -3.29 23.80 -11.57
N ARG A 104 -3.48 24.27 -10.32
CA ARG A 104 -4.69 24.96 -9.92
C ARG A 104 -4.58 26.45 -10.22
N ASP A 105 -5.60 26.97 -10.91
CA ASP A 105 -5.93 28.40 -10.95
C ASP A 105 -6.50 28.77 -9.57
N LEU A 106 -5.77 29.60 -8.83
CA LEU A 106 -6.11 29.93 -7.45
C LEU A 106 -6.94 31.22 -7.39
N LEU A 107 -6.54 32.23 -8.14
CA LEU A 107 -7.27 33.48 -8.22
C LEU A 107 -6.88 34.30 -9.48
N THR A 108 -7.81 35.13 -9.91
CA THR A 108 -7.62 36.14 -10.95
C THR A 108 -8.05 37.49 -10.42
N ILE A 109 -7.18 38.50 -10.51
CA ILE A 109 -7.43 39.88 -10.06
C ILE A 109 -7.28 40.81 -11.26
N THR A 110 -8.22 41.73 -11.40
CA THR A 110 -8.07 42.85 -12.34
C THR A 110 -7.33 43.99 -11.62
N PRO A 111 -6.10 44.32 -12.01
CA PRO A 111 -5.35 45.42 -11.40
C PRO A 111 -5.95 46.78 -11.73
N ALA A 112 -5.64 47.80 -10.94
CA ALA A 112 -6.01 49.18 -11.26
C ALA A 112 -5.35 49.65 -12.58
N ALA A 113 -6.02 50.46 -13.34
CA ALA A 113 -5.47 50.98 -14.59
C ALA A 113 -4.13 51.70 -14.37
N GLY A 114 -3.14 51.38 -15.22
CA GLY A 114 -1.79 51.94 -15.10
C GLY A 114 -0.90 51.20 -14.09
N THR A 115 -1.25 50.02 -13.68
CA THR A 115 -0.37 49.18 -12.82
C THR A 115 0.89 48.78 -13.59
N VAL A 116 2.07 49.06 -13.00
CA VAL A 116 3.39 48.88 -13.62
C VAL A 116 4.16 47.72 -12.98
N ARG A 117 3.98 47.51 -11.69
CA ARG A 117 4.69 46.45 -10.92
C ARG A 117 3.77 45.79 -9.89
N ALA A 118 4.03 44.57 -9.59
CA ALA A 118 3.41 43.87 -8.47
C ALA A 118 4.49 43.17 -7.63
N ALA A 119 4.22 42.93 -6.37
CA ALA A 119 5.10 42.20 -5.44
C ALA A 119 4.28 41.42 -4.45
N LEU A 120 4.76 40.25 -4.09
CA LEU A 120 4.16 39.38 -3.06
C LEU A 120 4.93 39.55 -1.73
N SER A 121 4.20 39.57 -0.63
CA SER A 121 4.80 39.67 0.70
C SER A 121 5.60 38.40 1.02
N PRO A 122 6.62 38.45 1.90
CA PRO A 122 7.38 37.28 2.33
C PRO A 122 6.55 36.18 2.99
N LYS A 123 5.36 36.53 3.49
CA LYS A 123 4.38 35.57 4.04
C LYS A 123 3.46 34.96 2.99
N GLY A 124 3.52 35.40 1.72
CA GLY A 124 2.63 34.94 0.66
C GLY A 124 1.17 35.38 0.79
N ASN A 125 0.82 36.16 1.80
CA ASN A 125 -0.56 36.53 2.16
C ASN A 125 -0.99 37.95 1.79
N THR A 126 -0.14 38.70 1.10
CA THR A 126 -0.43 40.06 0.68
C THR A 126 0.20 40.32 -0.67
N LEU A 127 -0.59 40.76 -1.62
CA LEU A 127 -0.15 41.21 -2.93
C LEU A 127 -0.24 42.74 -2.99
N VAL A 128 0.82 43.39 -3.42
CA VAL A 128 0.89 44.82 -3.59
C VAL A 128 1.14 45.13 -5.06
N ALA A 129 0.34 46.01 -5.66
CA ALA A 129 0.56 46.47 -7.00
C ALA A 129 0.74 47.98 -7.01
N LEU A 130 1.74 48.43 -7.77
CA LEU A 130 2.13 49.83 -7.95
C LEU A 130 1.60 50.34 -9.29
N GLY A 131 0.75 51.30 -9.26
CA GLY A 131 0.31 52.09 -10.43
C GLY A 131 1.11 53.39 -10.56
N SER A 132 0.74 54.22 -11.56
CA SER A 132 1.41 55.52 -11.82
C SER A 132 1.28 56.50 -10.65
N SER A 133 0.18 56.48 -9.91
CA SER A 133 -0.11 57.34 -8.77
C SER A 133 -0.78 56.63 -7.59
N THR A 134 -0.95 55.34 -7.68
CA THR A 134 -1.70 54.56 -6.68
C THR A 134 -0.93 53.30 -6.27
N VAL A 135 -1.04 52.91 -5.01
CA VAL A 135 -0.61 51.63 -4.50
C VAL A 135 -1.87 50.86 -4.09
N THR A 136 -2.07 49.69 -4.69
CA THR A 136 -3.20 48.83 -4.36
C THR A 136 -2.70 47.62 -3.59
N VAL A 137 -3.37 47.27 -2.50
CA VAL A 137 -2.99 46.18 -1.63
C VAL A 137 -4.16 45.21 -1.50
N TRP A 138 -3.89 43.92 -1.78
CA TRP A 138 -4.86 42.83 -1.56
C TRP A 138 -4.32 41.90 -0.49
N LYS A 139 -5.19 41.55 0.45
CA LYS A 139 -4.94 40.45 1.40
C LYS A 139 -5.35 39.17 0.68
N LEU A 140 -4.41 38.23 0.60
CA LEU A 140 -4.62 36.90 0.01
C LEU A 140 -4.91 35.88 1.12
N ASP A 141 -5.95 35.09 0.89
CA ASP A 141 -6.23 33.90 1.70
C ASP A 141 -6.43 32.74 0.75
N ILE A 142 -5.36 31.99 0.52
CA ILE A 142 -5.31 30.87 -0.42
C ILE A 142 -5.00 29.61 0.39
N PRO A 143 -6.04 28.96 0.96
CA PRO A 143 -5.82 27.75 1.74
C PRO A 143 -5.54 26.56 0.84
N HIS A 144 -4.53 25.78 1.20
CA HIS A 144 -4.23 24.49 0.59
C HIS A 144 -4.04 24.51 -0.94
N PRO A 145 -3.15 25.34 -1.48
CA PRO A 145 -2.98 25.51 -2.93
C PRO A 145 -2.44 24.22 -3.58
N GLU A 146 -1.67 23.42 -2.85
CA GLU A 146 -1.05 22.16 -3.27
C GLU A 146 -2.04 21.00 -3.43
N ILE A 147 -3.26 21.11 -2.89
CA ILE A 147 -4.25 20.03 -2.90
C ILE A 147 -5.25 20.19 -4.04
N SER A 148 -5.36 19.15 -4.87
CA SER A 148 -6.38 19.00 -5.92
C SER A 148 -6.77 17.53 -6.04
N LEU A 149 -7.85 17.24 -6.76
CA LEU A 149 -8.21 15.85 -7.05
C LEU A 149 -7.12 15.14 -7.87
N SER A 150 -6.44 15.87 -8.75
CA SER A 150 -5.30 15.33 -9.51
C SER A 150 -4.11 14.99 -8.62
N THR A 151 -3.76 15.82 -7.62
CA THR A 151 -2.65 15.54 -6.71
C THR A 151 -2.95 14.40 -5.74
N LEU A 152 -4.22 14.21 -5.35
CA LEU A 152 -4.63 13.13 -4.45
C LEU A 152 -4.75 11.77 -5.15
N PHE A 153 -5.23 11.74 -6.40
CA PHE A 153 -5.57 10.49 -7.11
C PHE A 153 -4.90 10.32 -8.46
N GLY A 154 -4.30 11.37 -9.02
CA GLY A 154 -3.54 11.35 -10.26
C GLY A 154 -2.05 11.12 -10.04
N LYS A 155 -1.34 10.94 -11.16
CA LYS A 155 0.13 10.98 -11.19
C LYS A 155 0.55 12.44 -11.30
N VAL A 156 1.48 12.85 -10.47
CA VAL A 156 2.01 14.21 -10.43
C VAL A 156 3.49 14.18 -10.75
N TRP A 157 3.95 15.15 -11.52
CA TRP A 157 5.36 15.29 -11.84
C TRP A 157 6.01 16.28 -10.88
N TYR A 158 6.55 15.76 -9.79
CA TYR A 158 7.26 16.54 -8.79
C TYR A 158 8.69 16.84 -9.21
N GLU A 159 9.24 17.94 -8.72
CA GLU A 159 10.65 18.26 -8.89
C GLU A 159 11.56 17.10 -8.46
N GLY A 160 12.60 16.84 -9.27
CA GLY A 160 13.54 15.75 -9.03
C GLY A 160 13.05 14.36 -9.42
N TYR A 161 11.82 14.22 -9.93
CA TYR A 161 11.30 12.97 -10.48
C TYR A 161 11.51 12.93 -11.99
N ASP A 162 11.91 11.76 -12.52
CA ASP A 162 12.14 11.60 -13.97
C ASP A 162 10.84 11.39 -14.76
N ARG A 163 9.72 11.16 -14.09
CA ARG A 163 8.38 10.95 -14.68
C ARG A 163 7.28 11.23 -13.67
N PRO A 164 6.02 11.44 -14.13
CA PRO A 164 4.87 11.57 -13.24
C PRO A 164 4.64 10.27 -12.45
N GLU A 165 4.57 10.39 -11.12
CA GLU A 165 4.38 9.24 -10.21
C GLU A 165 3.34 9.54 -9.13
N TYR A 166 2.82 8.46 -8.52
CA TYR A 166 2.05 8.56 -7.28
C TYR A 166 3.04 8.62 -6.13
N ALA A 167 3.05 9.68 -5.36
CA ALA A 167 3.98 9.82 -4.24
C ALA A 167 3.24 10.22 -2.96
N TRP A 168 3.61 9.60 -1.84
CA TRP A 168 3.24 10.04 -0.51
C TRP A 168 4.51 10.38 0.27
N GLN A 169 4.65 11.63 0.63
CA GLN A 169 5.70 12.16 1.50
C GLN A 169 5.19 13.42 2.15
N SER A 170 4.83 13.35 3.44
CA SER A 170 4.17 14.44 4.18
C SER A 170 5.12 15.51 4.66
N SER A 171 6.39 15.16 4.92
CA SER A 171 7.41 16.06 5.45
C SER A 171 8.81 15.70 4.96
N ALA A 172 9.71 16.66 5.02
CA ALA A 172 11.15 16.49 4.84
C ALA A 172 11.89 17.48 5.75
N ALA A 173 13.22 17.32 5.83
CA ALA A 173 14.07 18.18 6.65
C ALA A 173 14.42 19.53 6.01
N ASN A 174 13.95 19.81 4.78
CA ASN A 174 14.27 21.00 4.02
C ASN A 174 13.10 21.99 4.04
N ASP A 175 13.40 23.29 4.12
CA ASP A 175 12.41 24.37 4.11
C ASP A 175 11.73 24.56 2.73
N ASP A 176 12.37 24.10 1.65
CA ASP A 176 11.85 24.20 0.27
C ASP A 176 10.98 23.00 -0.11
N PHE A 177 10.73 22.10 0.85
CA PHE A 177 10.03 20.85 0.60
C PHE A 177 8.56 21.07 0.27
N GLU A 178 8.12 20.45 -0.83
CA GLU A 178 6.72 20.37 -1.21
C GLU A 178 6.11 19.05 -0.75
N PRO A 179 5.03 19.08 0.07
CA PRO A 179 4.36 17.85 0.50
C PRO A 179 3.71 17.10 -0.66
N LYS A 180 3.95 15.79 -0.74
CA LYS A 180 3.37 14.91 -1.76
C LYS A 180 2.30 14.06 -1.10
N MET A 181 1.04 14.24 -1.49
CA MET A 181 -0.11 13.70 -0.75
C MET A 181 -0.99 12.77 -1.59
N SER A 182 -0.41 11.96 -2.48
CA SER A 182 -1.19 10.98 -3.23
C SER A 182 -1.71 9.87 -2.32
N LEU A 183 -3.02 9.63 -2.31
CA LEU A 183 -3.67 8.57 -1.53
C LEU A 183 -3.60 7.21 -2.22
N VAL A 184 -3.24 7.17 -3.49
CA VAL A 184 -3.21 5.94 -4.30
C VAL A 184 -2.23 4.89 -3.74
N PRO A 185 -0.98 5.22 -3.35
CA PRO A 185 -0.07 4.25 -2.74
C PRO A 185 -0.60 3.68 -1.42
N LEU A 186 -1.35 4.47 -0.63
CA LEU A 186 -1.91 4.05 0.65
C LEU A 186 -3.11 3.11 0.47
N VAL A 187 -3.98 3.39 -0.49
CA VAL A 187 -5.07 2.49 -0.91
C VAL A 187 -4.50 1.18 -1.43
N PHE A 188 -3.50 1.26 -2.32
CA PHE A 188 -2.80 0.09 -2.84
C PHE A 188 -2.17 -0.75 -1.72
N GLY A 189 -1.47 -0.12 -0.77
CA GLY A 189 -0.89 -0.80 0.39
C GLY A 189 -1.93 -1.50 1.26
N THR A 190 -3.10 -0.88 1.47
CA THR A 190 -4.22 -1.49 2.21
C THR A 190 -4.74 -2.75 1.51
N ILE A 191 -4.95 -2.68 0.19
CA ILE A 191 -5.39 -3.83 -0.62
C ILE A 191 -4.32 -4.94 -0.59
N LYS A 192 -3.06 -4.59 -0.79
CA LYS A 192 -1.93 -5.53 -0.80
C LYS A 192 -1.79 -6.26 0.54
N ALA A 193 -1.81 -5.53 1.66
CA ALA A 193 -1.75 -6.11 3.01
C ALA A 193 -2.88 -7.12 3.25
N THR A 194 -4.10 -6.69 2.96
CA THR A 194 -5.29 -7.51 3.12
C THR A 194 -5.26 -8.75 2.23
N PHE A 195 -4.89 -8.60 0.97
CA PHE A 195 -4.81 -9.71 0.03
C PHE A 195 -3.84 -10.80 0.49
N PHE A 196 -2.61 -10.44 0.85
CA PHE A 196 -1.62 -11.43 1.29
C PHE A 196 -1.97 -12.04 2.65
N ALA A 197 -2.53 -11.26 3.58
CA ALA A 197 -3.01 -11.79 4.85
C ALA A 197 -4.14 -12.81 4.66
N MET A 198 -5.10 -12.52 3.81
CA MET A 198 -6.23 -13.42 3.52
C MET A 198 -5.81 -14.65 2.73
N LEU A 199 -4.86 -14.51 1.79
CA LEU A 199 -4.29 -15.63 1.05
C LEU A 199 -3.66 -16.66 1.98
N PHE A 200 -3.05 -16.20 3.08
CA PHE A 200 -2.49 -17.06 4.12
C PHE A 200 -3.56 -17.56 5.11
N ALA A 201 -4.42 -16.68 5.60
CA ALA A 201 -5.34 -16.98 6.69
C ALA A 201 -6.52 -17.87 6.28
N VAL A 202 -7.13 -17.62 5.11
CA VAL A 202 -8.36 -18.32 4.70
C VAL A 202 -8.15 -19.82 4.53
N PRO A 203 -7.15 -20.31 3.77
CA PRO A 203 -6.94 -21.75 3.62
C PRO A 203 -6.70 -22.43 4.98
N LEU A 204 -5.85 -21.84 5.81
CA LEU A 204 -5.49 -22.41 7.12
C LEU A 204 -6.71 -22.45 8.06
N ALA A 205 -7.44 -21.36 8.17
CA ALA A 205 -8.61 -21.28 9.05
C ALA A 205 -9.72 -22.23 8.60
N LEU A 206 -10.02 -22.31 7.29
CA LEU A 206 -11.08 -23.19 6.78
C LEU A 206 -10.73 -24.66 6.87
N LEU A 207 -9.49 -25.04 6.57
CA LEU A 207 -9.03 -26.43 6.73
C LEU A 207 -9.04 -26.84 8.21
N ALA A 208 -8.58 -25.95 9.10
CA ALA A 208 -8.64 -26.17 10.54
C ALA A 208 -10.09 -26.31 11.04
N ALA A 209 -11.01 -25.43 10.59
CA ALA A 209 -12.42 -25.49 10.93
C ALA A 209 -13.09 -26.78 10.45
N LEU A 210 -12.81 -27.18 9.20
CA LEU A 210 -13.32 -28.44 8.64
C LEU A 210 -12.82 -29.66 9.41
N TYR A 211 -11.52 -29.70 9.73
CA TYR A 211 -10.91 -30.78 10.49
C TYR A 211 -11.50 -30.86 11.91
N THR A 212 -11.58 -29.72 12.60
CA THR A 212 -12.08 -29.65 13.98
C THR A 212 -13.53 -30.05 14.08
N SER A 213 -14.37 -29.66 13.10
CA SER A 213 -15.80 -29.97 13.11
C SER A 213 -16.11 -31.43 12.74
N GLN A 214 -15.39 -32.02 11.75
CA GLN A 214 -15.77 -33.32 11.16
C GLN A 214 -14.89 -34.49 11.55
N PHE A 215 -13.65 -34.27 11.96
CA PHE A 215 -12.66 -35.33 12.18
C PHE A 215 -12.13 -35.41 13.60
N MET A 216 -12.09 -34.26 14.31
CA MET A 216 -11.49 -34.18 15.64
C MET A 216 -12.37 -34.84 16.71
N SER A 217 -11.72 -35.50 17.70
CA SER A 217 -12.45 -36.09 18.84
C SER A 217 -13.08 -34.97 19.72
N PRO A 218 -14.27 -35.19 20.32
CA PRO A 218 -14.95 -34.21 21.15
C PRO A 218 -14.12 -33.69 22.33
N LYS A 219 -13.33 -34.57 22.95
CA LYS A 219 -12.43 -34.20 24.08
C LYS A 219 -11.36 -33.19 23.63
N LEU A 220 -10.81 -33.38 22.43
CA LEU A 220 -9.76 -32.53 21.88
C LEU A 220 -10.34 -31.22 21.33
N LYS A 221 -11.50 -31.27 20.67
CA LYS A 221 -12.24 -30.09 20.25
C LYS A 221 -12.48 -29.12 21.41
N GLY A 222 -12.89 -29.66 22.58
CA GLY A 222 -13.08 -28.90 23.83
C GLY A 222 -11.82 -28.21 24.38
N ARG A 223 -10.61 -28.60 23.91
CA ARG A 223 -9.35 -27.96 24.27
C ARG A 223 -8.86 -26.99 23.20
N VAL A 224 -9.02 -27.36 21.94
CA VAL A 224 -8.53 -26.55 20.80
C VAL A 224 -9.33 -25.26 20.64
N LYS A 225 -10.67 -25.32 20.78
CA LYS A 225 -11.53 -24.14 20.60
C LYS A 225 -11.18 -23.02 21.59
N PRO A 226 -11.03 -23.24 22.91
CA PRO A 226 -10.58 -22.19 23.84
C PRO A 226 -9.19 -21.64 23.53
N VAL A 227 -8.25 -22.46 23.04
CA VAL A 227 -6.92 -21.98 22.67
C VAL A 227 -7.00 -20.99 21.51
N VAL A 228 -7.82 -21.28 20.49
CA VAL A 228 -8.05 -20.37 19.37
C VAL A 228 -8.74 -19.09 19.83
N GLU A 229 -9.70 -19.18 20.76
CA GLU A 229 -10.38 -18.02 21.33
C GLU A 229 -9.40 -17.12 22.13
N ILE A 230 -8.47 -17.72 22.89
CA ILE A 230 -7.38 -16.97 23.56
C ILE A 230 -6.48 -16.28 22.53
N MET A 231 -6.16 -16.94 21.43
CA MET A 231 -5.38 -16.30 20.33
C MET A 231 -6.08 -15.06 19.79
N ALA A 232 -7.42 -15.08 19.67
CA ALA A 232 -8.20 -13.91 19.23
C ALA A 232 -8.15 -12.74 20.21
N ALA A 233 -7.89 -13.00 21.50
CA ALA A 233 -7.82 -12.00 22.56
C ALA A 233 -6.44 -11.30 22.66
N ILE A 234 -5.42 -11.78 21.94
CA ILE A 234 -4.08 -11.16 21.94
C ILE A 234 -4.17 -9.76 21.32
N PRO A 235 -3.68 -8.72 22.02
CA PRO A 235 -3.66 -7.37 21.46
C PRO A 235 -2.86 -7.30 20.15
N SER A 236 -3.42 -6.67 19.13
CA SER A 236 -2.78 -6.55 17.80
C SER A 236 -1.42 -5.85 17.86
N VAL A 237 -1.24 -4.92 18.81
CA VAL A 237 0.04 -4.24 19.08
C VAL A 237 1.14 -5.26 19.43
N VAL A 238 0.83 -6.25 20.29
CA VAL A 238 1.78 -7.29 20.70
C VAL A 238 2.17 -8.16 19.51
N ILE A 239 1.18 -8.55 18.69
CA ILE A 239 1.43 -9.32 17.46
C ILE A 239 2.32 -8.52 16.50
N GLY A 240 2.01 -7.24 16.30
CA GLY A 240 2.79 -6.34 15.43
C GLY A 240 4.22 -6.15 15.92
N PHE A 241 4.40 -5.97 17.22
CA PHE A 241 5.71 -5.84 17.85
C PHE A 241 6.56 -7.12 17.68
N LEU A 242 5.98 -8.28 17.97
CA LEU A 242 6.64 -9.57 17.76
C LEU A 242 6.98 -9.81 16.27
N ALA A 243 6.07 -9.42 15.37
CA ALA A 243 6.28 -9.53 13.94
C ALA A 243 7.45 -8.65 13.46
N GLY A 244 7.50 -7.39 13.89
CA GLY A 244 8.53 -6.44 13.45
C GLY A 244 9.91 -6.69 14.06
N LEU A 245 9.99 -7.11 15.34
CA LEU A 245 11.26 -7.23 16.05
C LEU A 245 11.82 -8.66 16.10
N TRP A 246 10.97 -9.67 16.07
CA TRP A 246 11.40 -11.06 16.16
C TRP A 246 11.18 -11.83 14.86
N LEU A 247 9.96 -11.80 14.32
CA LEU A 247 9.62 -12.58 13.12
C LEU A 247 10.34 -12.04 11.87
N ALA A 248 10.42 -10.72 11.69
CA ALA A 248 11.04 -10.14 10.52
C ALA A 248 12.54 -10.48 10.41
N PRO A 249 13.38 -10.33 11.46
CA PRO A 249 14.77 -10.78 11.42
C PRO A 249 14.94 -12.29 11.26
N LEU A 250 14.01 -13.08 11.82
CA LEU A 250 14.02 -14.54 11.67
C LEU A 250 13.77 -14.95 10.21
N ILE A 251 12.74 -14.39 9.60
CA ILE A 251 12.40 -14.65 8.20
C ILE A 251 13.50 -14.13 7.27
N ASP A 252 14.04 -12.95 7.57
CA ASP A 252 15.13 -12.36 6.80
C ASP A 252 16.36 -13.27 6.66
N LYS A 253 16.69 -14.01 7.72
CA LYS A 253 17.80 -14.98 7.73
C LYS A 253 17.45 -16.32 7.06
N SER A 254 16.18 -16.62 6.85
CA SER A 254 15.71 -17.95 6.42
C SER A 254 14.68 -17.88 5.28
N VAL A 255 14.78 -16.86 4.42
CA VAL A 255 13.83 -16.64 3.32
C VAL A 255 13.74 -17.87 2.41
N LEU A 256 14.86 -18.38 1.96
CA LEU A 256 14.90 -19.56 1.08
C LEU A 256 14.35 -20.82 1.77
N THR A 257 14.62 -20.97 3.07
CA THR A 257 14.06 -22.07 3.90
C THR A 257 12.54 -22.03 3.89
N ILE A 258 11.93 -20.85 4.00
CA ILE A 258 10.46 -20.69 4.00
C ILE A 258 9.88 -21.13 2.65
N PHE A 259 10.46 -20.68 1.54
CA PHE A 259 10.00 -21.10 0.21
C PHE A 259 10.15 -22.60 -0.02
N LEU A 260 11.27 -23.18 0.39
CA LEU A 260 11.48 -24.63 0.30
C LEU A 260 10.54 -25.40 1.24
N SER A 261 10.23 -24.88 2.43
CA SER A 261 9.32 -25.55 3.37
C SER A 261 7.89 -25.66 2.84
N ILE A 262 7.42 -24.69 2.02
CA ILE A 262 6.11 -24.74 1.36
C ILE A 262 6.01 -25.96 0.43
N ILE A 263 7.12 -26.43 -0.12
CA ILE A 263 7.19 -27.58 -1.03
C ILE A 263 7.52 -28.87 -0.24
N ILE A 264 8.54 -28.82 0.60
CA ILE A 264 9.09 -29.98 1.28
C ILE A 264 8.15 -30.51 2.37
N VAL A 265 7.51 -29.64 3.16
CA VAL A 265 6.61 -30.09 4.23
C VAL A 265 5.41 -30.85 3.69
N PRO A 266 4.64 -30.38 2.69
CA PRO A 266 3.57 -31.17 2.08
C PRO A 266 4.08 -32.46 1.44
N LEU A 267 5.25 -32.44 0.79
CA LEU A 267 5.85 -33.65 0.20
C LEU A 267 6.16 -34.70 1.29
N MET A 268 6.78 -34.29 2.40
CA MET A 268 7.06 -35.17 3.53
C MET A 268 5.79 -35.73 4.16
N LEU A 269 4.72 -34.92 4.27
CA LEU A 269 3.42 -35.39 4.74
C LEU A 269 2.82 -36.44 3.79
N LEU A 270 2.86 -36.19 2.48
CA LEU A 270 2.36 -37.14 1.48
C LEU A 270 3.16 -38.46 1.49
N LEU A 271 4.48 -38.37 1.55
CA LEU A 271 5.34 -39.56 1.71
C LEU A 271 5.01 -40.32 2.98
N THR A 272 4.85 -39.63 4.09
CA THR A 272 4.47 -40.26 5.37
C THR A 272 3.13 -40.96 5.26
N ILE A 273 2.11 -40.34 4.66
CA ILE A 273 0.79 -40.97 4.46
C ILE A 273 0.90 -42.17 3.53
N PHE A 274 1.72 -42.12 2.48
CA PHE A 274 1.95 -43.23 1.55
C PHE A 274 2.62 -44.44 2.28
N PHE A 275 3.66 -44.17 3.03
CA PHE A 275 4.37 -45.23 3.80
C PHE A 275 3.58 -45.67 5.02
N TRP A 276 2.72 -44.83 5.61
CA TRP A 276 1.89 -45.17 6.77
C TRP A 276 1.00 -46.41 6.54
N LYS A 277 0.53 -46.59 5.33
CA LYS A 277 -0.25 -47.78 4.93
C LYS A 277 0.58 -49.08 5.05
N ARG A 278 1.91 -49.01 4.87
CA ARG A 278 2.80 -50.17 5.01
C ARG A 278 3.25 -50.41 6.45
N ILE A 279 3.34 -49.37 7.26
CA ILE A 279 3.74 -49.42 8.67
C ILE A 279 2.58 -49.85 9.58
N LYS A 280 1.34 -49.74 9.12
CA LYS A 280 0.11 -50.05 9.85
C LYS A 280 -0.07 -51.53 10.29
N THR A 281 0.86 -52.38 10.00
CA THR A 281 0.86 -53.78 10.44
C THR A 281 1.19 -53.96 11.95
N ALA A 282 1.62 -52.91 12.64
CA ALA A 282 1.83 -52.92 14.08
C ALA A 282 0.57 -52.48 14.83
N SER A 283 -0.13 -53.41 15.45
CA SER A 283 -1.37 -53.22 16.20
C SER A 283 -1.32 -52.17 17.31
N MET A 284 -0.15 -51.81 17.78
CA MET A 284 0.10 -50.84 18.85
C MET A 284 -0.11 -49.39 18.37
N LEU A 285 0.28 -49.04 17.12
CA LEU A 285 0.07 -47.71 16.54
C LEU A 285 -1.39 -47.41 16.21
N GLN A 286 -2.17 -48.43 15.88
CA GLN A 286 -3.59 -48.25 15.54
C GLN A 286 -4.47 -47.83 16.73
N LYS A 287 -4.10 -48.23 17.97
CA LYS A 287 -4.80 -47.85 19.20
C LYS A 287 -4.47 -46.43 19.65
N MET A 288 -3.24 -45.95 19.42
CA MET A 288 -2.78 -44.64 19.86
C MET A 288 -3.27 -43.49 18.96
N THR A 289 -3.59 -43.74 17.70
CA THR A 289 -3.79 -42.67 16.70
C THR A 289 -5.25 -42.36 16.36
N ARG A 290 -6.23 -43.15 16.82
CA ARG A 290 -7.65 -42.87 16.52
C ARG A 290 -8.13 -41.55 17.13
N GLY A 291 -8.32 -40.52 16.27
CA GLY A 291 -8.77 -39.18 16.65
C GLY A 291 -7.68 -38.21 17.10
N HIS A 292 -6.40 -38.65 17.04
CA HIS A 292 -5.21 -37.87 17.39
C HIS A 292 -4.16 -37.93 16.28
N GLU A 293 -4.57 -38.27 15.04
CA GLU A 293 -3.66 -38.46 13.89
C GLU A 293 -2.79 -37.25 13.62
N PHE A 294 -3.32 -36.03 13.86
CA PHE A 294 -2.58 -34.80 13.65
C PHE A 294 -1.36 -34.65 14.58
N ILE A 295 -1.43 -35.17 15.82
CA ILE A 295 -0.29 -35.16 16.77
C ILE A 295 0.86 -35.94 16.20
N ALA A 296 0.57 -37.11 15.55
CA ALA A 296 1.57 -37.92 14.91
C ALA A 296 2.22 -37.24 13.68
N MET A 297 1.56 -36.23 13.08
CA MET A 297 2.13 -35.47 11.95
C MET A 297 3.05 -34.34 12.40
N ILE A 298 2.98 -33.88 13.66
CA ILE A 298 3.84 -32.79 14.16
C ILE A 298 5.35 -33.10 13.98
N PRO A 299 5.87 -34.27 14.37
CA PRO A 299 7.27 -34.62 14.12
C PRO A 299 7.64 -34.56 12.62
N VAL A 300 6.73 -34.97 11.75
CA VAL A 300 6.95 -34.96 10.29
C VAL A 300 7.07 -33.51 9.77
N VAL A 301 6.24 -32.60 10.26
CA VAL A 301 6.32 -31.17 9.91
C VAL A 301 7.66 -30.60 10.38
N ILE A 302 8.07 -30.90 11.62
CA ILE A 302 9.35 -30.42 12.17
C ILE A 302 10.53 -30.96 11.33
N LEU A 303 10.52 -32.27 11.00
CA LEU A 303 11.52 -32.85 10.13
C LEU A 303 11.51 -32.26 8.71
N GLY A 304 10.34 -31.93 8.18
CA GLY A 304 10.21 -31.28 6.89
C GLY A 304 10.78 -29.86 6.87
N ILE A 305 10.55 -29.08 7.93
CA ILE A 305 11.15 -27.75 8.10
C ILE A 305 12.68 -27.86 8.25
N TYR A 306 13.16 -28.81 9.03
CA TYR A 306 14.60 -29.06 9.20
C TYR A 306 15.27 -29.50 7.89
N ALA A 307 14.63 -30.37 7.13
CA ALA A 307 15.10 -30.75 5.79
C ALA A 307 15.12 -29.53 4.83
N ALA A 308 14.11 -28.69 4.87
CA ALA A 308 14.09 -27.45 4.10
C ALA A 308 15.24 -26.51 4.49
N PHE A 309 15.55 -26.42 5.78
CA PHE A 309 16.68 -25.61 6.28
C PHE A 309 18.03 -26.14 5.77
N LEU A 310 18.27 -27.44 5.82
CA LEU A 310 19.50 -28.04 5.28
C LEU A 310 19.63 -27.86 3.78
N LEU A 311 18.51 -28.07 3.04
CA LEU A 311 18.49 -27.91 1.59
C LEU A 311 18.63 -26.44 1.18
N SER A 312 18.14 -25.50 1.96
CA SER A 312 18.31 -24.06 1.67
C SER A 312 19.77 -23.64 1.70
N GLY A 313 20.55 -24.11 2.68
CA GLY A 313 21.99 -23.84 2.73
C GLY A 313 22.75 -24.42 1.53
N LEU A 314 22.42 -25.64 1.12
CA LEU A 314 23.00 -26.26 -0.07
C LEU A 314 22.60 -25.52 -1.36
N ALA A 315 21.33 -25.07 -1.46
CA ALA A 315 20.84 -24.33 -2.60
C ALA A 315 21.47 -22.92 -2.69
N GLU A 316 21.64 -22.23 -1.56
CA GLU A 316 22.32 -20.93 -1.52
C GLU A 316 23.76 -21.03 -2.06
N LEU A 317 24.51 -22.04 -1.62
CA LEU A 317 25.89 -22.25 -2.06
C LEU A 317 26.00 -22.61 -3.55
N ASN A 318 25.13 -23.49 -4.05
CA ASN A 318 25.28 -24.05 -5.38
C ASN A 318 24.49 -23.31 -6.48
N LEU A 319 23.34 -22.72 -6.15
CA LEU A 319 22.42 -22.10 -7.12
C LEU A 319 22.39 -20.58 -7.05
N PHE A 320 22.67 -19.99 -5.87
CA PHE A 320 22.50 -18.56 -5.62
C PHE A 320 23.79 -17.83 -5.23
N SER A 321 24.95 -18.39 -5.58
CA SER A 321 26.28 -17.78 -5.34
C SER A 321 26.52 -17.36 -3.88
N GLY A 322 25.91 -18.07 -2.93
CA GLY A 322 26.06 -17.86 -1.50
C GLY A 322 25.10 -16.89 -0.84
N ASP A 323 24.33 -16.08 -1.60
CA ASP A 323 23.32 -15.17 -1.05
C ASP A 323 22.10 -15.07 -1.98
N PHE A 324 20.99 -15.65 -1.54
CA PHE A 324 19.73 -15.63 -2.29
C PHE A 324 19.19 -14.19 -2.52
N LYS A 325 19.35 -13.28 -1.55
CA LYS A 325 18.84 -11.91 -1.65
C LYS A 325 19.63 -11.09 -2.66
N GLN A 326 20.96 -11.26 -2.66
CA GLN A 326 21.82 -10.61 -3.64
C GLN A 326 21.55 -11.13 -5.05
N TRP A 327 21.34 -12.43 -5.20
CA TRP A 327 20.93 -13.05 -6.47
C TRP A 327 19.58 -12.51 -6.94
N LEU A 328 18.59 -12.36 -6.04
CA LEU A 328 17.28 -11.80 -6.34
C LEU A 328 17.39 -10.37 -6.91
N TYR A 329 18.27 -9.56 -6.33
CA TYR A 329 18.52 -8.20 -6.79
C TYR A 329 19.27 -8.16 -8.13
N SER A 330 20.35 -8.91 -8.26
CA SER A 330 21.20 -8.88 -9.46
C SER A 330 20.55 -9.53 -10.68
N SER A 331 19.77 -10.62 -10.49
CA SER A 331 19.20 -11.39 -11.60
C SER A 331 17.77 -10.98 -11.95
N LEU A 332 16.97 -10.56 -10.97
CA LEU A 332 15.56 -10.21 -11.15
C LEU A 332 15.25 -8.72 -10.90
N GLY A 333 16.23 -7.93 -10.46
CA GLY A 333 16.03 -6.53 -10.12
C GLY A 333 15.09 -6.30 -8.92
N VAL A 334 14.83 -7.35 -8.13
CA VAL A 334 13.87 -7.30 -7.01
C VAL A 334 14.61 -7.00 -5.72
N ARG A 335 14.32 -5.84 -5.14
CA ARG A 335 14.84 -5.46 -3.82
C ARG A 335 14.11 -6.22 -2.73
N TYR A 336 14.86 -6.74 -1.76
CA TYR A 336 14.35 -7.40 -0.56
C TYR A 336 14.40 -6.44 0.63
N ASP A 337 13.24 -6.13 1.21
CA ASP A 337 13.14 -5.37 2.45
C ASP A 337 12.91 -6.34 3.62
N GLN A 338 13.59 -6.15 4.75
CA GLN A 338 13.43 -7.01 5.93
C GLN A 338 11.98 -7.01 6.45
N ARG A 339 11.31 -5.85 6.45
CA ARG A 339 9.90 -5.70 6.81
C ARG A 339 9.08 -5.63 5.54
N ASN A 340 8.56 -6.75 5.11
CA ASN A 340 7.94 -6.94 3.81
C ASN A 340 6.54 -7.56 3.90
N SER A 341 5.96 -7.84 2.74
CA SER A 341 4.60 -8.39 2.64
C SER A 341 4.46 -9.83 3.15
N ILE A 342 5.55 -10.61 3.22
CA ILE A 342 5.54 -11.95 3.82
C ILE A 342 5.29 -11.87 5.31
N ILE A 343 5.95 -10.91 5.99
CA ILE A 343 5.77 -10.69 7.42
C ILE A 343 4.31 -10.33 7.73
N ILE A 344 3.73 -9.43 6.92
CA ILE A 344 2.32 -9.07 7.05
C ILE A 344 1.40 -10.26 6.79
N ALA A 345 1.64 -11.04 5.74
CA ALA A 345 0.83 -12.22 5.45
C ALA A 345 0.73 -13.15 6.66
N ILE A 346 1.86 -13.39 7.32
CA ILE A 346 1.92 -14.25 8.50
C ILE A 346 1.31 -13.56 9.72
N ALA A 347 1.74 -12.35 10.07
CA ALA A 347 1.35 -11.68 11.31
C ALA A 347 -0.13 -11.26 11.31
N LEU A 348 -0.58 -10.61 10.24
CA LEU A 348 -1.97 -10.21 10.08
C LEU A 348 -2.87 -11.44 9.85
N GLY A 349 -2.37 -12.41 9.07
CA GLY A 349 -3.04 -13.70 8.89
C GLY A 349 -3.26 -14.40 10.22
N PHE A 350 -2.24 -14.48 11.07
CA PHE A 350 -2.34 -15.08 12.42
C PHE A 350 -3.41 -14.38 13.28
N ALA A 351 -3.52 -13.06 13.22
CA ALA A 351 -4.54 -12.30 13.95
C ALA A 351 -5.98 -12.53 13.43
N VAL A 352 -6.12 -12.86 12.14
CA VAL A 352 -7.44 -13.02 11.48
C VAL A 352 -7.91 -14.48 11.50
N ILE A 353 -6.99 -15.46 11.52
CA ILE A 353 -7.29 -16.91 11.55
C ILE A 353 -8.33 -17.26 12.63
N PRO A 354 -8.21 -16.82 13.91
CA PRO A 354 -9.14 -17.22 14.95
C PRO A 354 -10.59 -16.85 14.65
N ILE A 355 -10.83 -15.69 14.10
CA ILE A 355 -12.17 -15.20 13.78
C ILE A 355 -12.77 -16.01 12.64
N ILE A 356 -12.01 -16.21 11.55
CA ILE A 356 -12.47 -17.01 10.42
C ILE A 356 -12.73 -18.45 10.88
N PHE A 357 -11.82 -19.03 11.67
CA PHE A 357 -11.92 -20.37 12.19
C PHE A 357 -13.19 -20.55 13.03
N THR A 358 -13.41 -19.69 14.03
CA THR A 358 -14.54 -19.85 14.96
C THR A 358 -15.88 -19.79 14.23
N ILE A 359 -16.08 -18.80 13.37
CA ILE A 359 -17.34 -18.62 12.64
C ILE A 359 -17.53 -19.73 11.59
N ALA A 360 -16.48 -20.14 10.90
CA ALA A 360 -16.54 -21.23 9.93
C ALA A 360 -16.78 -22.59 10.62
N GLU A 361 -16.14 -22.85 11.76
CA GLU A 361 -16.30 -24.07 12.54
C GLU A 361 -17.75 -24.17 13.06
N ASP A 362 -18.31 -23.09 13.58
CA ASP A 362 -19.71 -23.03 14.01
C ASP A 362 -20.66 -23.27 12.82
N ALA A 363 -20.42 -22.65 11.67
CA ALA A 363 -21.23 -22.87 10.47
C ALA A 363 -21.21 -24.33 9.98
N ILE A 364 -20.02 -24.97 10.00
CA ILE A 364 -19.87 -26.36 9.58
C ILE A 364 -20.47 -27.32 10.62
N SER A 365 -20.32 -27.04 11.91
CA SER A 365 -20.86 -27.88 13.00
C SER A 365 -22.38 -27.84 13.08
N ASN A 366 -23.01 -26.74 12.63
CA ASN A 366 -24.46 -26.56 12.62
C ASN A 366 -25.15 -27.22 11.42
N VAL A 367 -24.44 -27.85 10.49
CA VAL A 367 -25.06 -28.63 9.40
C VAL A 367 -25.85 -29.81 9.99
N PRO A 368 -27.14 -30.02 9.59
CA PRO A 368 -28.00 -31.07 10.12
C PRO A 368 -27.35 -32.44 10.02
N ARG A 369 -27.36 -33.19 11.12
CA ARG A 369 -26.73 -34.53 11.22
C ARG A 369 -27.36 -35.57 10.30
N ASN A 370 -28.65 -35.41 9.96
CA ASN A 370 -29.35 -36.26 9.01
C ASN A 370 -28.70 -36.24 7.60
N LEU A 371 -28.21 -35.10 7.14
CA LEU A 371 -27.51 -35.01 5.84
C LEU A 371 -26.18 -35.80 5.87
N THR A 372 -25.44 -35.69 6.96
CA THR A 372 -24.18 -36.43 7.16
C THR A 372 -24.46 -37.94 7.25
N ALA A 373 -25.48 -38.34 8.02
CA ALA A 373 -25.88 -39.75 8.18
C ALA A 373 -26.38 -40.36 6.85
N ALA A 374 -27.19 -39.63 6.09
CA ALA A 374 -27.67 -40.07 4.78
C ALA A 374 -26.54 -40.30 3.78
N SER A 375 -25.57 -39.36 3.73
CA SER A 375 -24.38 -39.49 2.86
C SER A 375 -23.54 -40.72 3.21
N LEU A 376 -23.30 -40.95 4.51
CA LEU A 376 -22.56 -42.13 4.99
C LEU A 376 -23.31 -43.44 4.71
N ALA A 377 -24.67 -43.46 4.86
CA ALA A 377 -25.51 -44.62 4.56
C ALA A 377 -25.45 -45.00 3.08
N LEU A 378 -25.28 -44.03 2.18
CA LEU A 378 -25.08 -44.26 0.74
C LEU A 378 -23.63 -44.73 0.39
N GLY A 379 -22.78 -45.00 1.40
CA GLY A 379 -21.44 -45.51 1.19
C GLY A 379 -20.36 -44.46 0.96
N ALA A 380 -20.67 -43.18 1.13
CA ALA A 380 -19.64 -42.12 1.04
C ALA A 380 -18.64 -42.22 2.20
N SER A 381 -17.36 -41.96 1.94
CA SER A 381 -16.36 -41.81 2.99
C SER A 381 -16.59 -40.53 3.81
N ARG A 382 -16.04 -40.47 5.03
CA ARG A 382 -16.09 -39.23 5.85
C ARG A 382 -15.58 -38.00 5.12
N TRP A 383 -14.49 -38.15 4.35
CA TRP A 383 -13.93 -37.07 3.55
C TRP A 383 -14.88 -36.62 2.42
N GLN A 384 -15.45 -37.58 1.70
CA GLN A 384 -16.42 -37.27 0.66
C GLN A 384 -17.66 -36.55 1.23
N THR A 385 -18.16 -37.02 2.38
CA THR A 385 -19.27 -36.37 3.09
C THR A 385 -18.92 -34.94 3.51
N ALA A 386 -17.74 -34.74 4.14
CA ALA A 386 -17.28 -33.42 4.57
C ALA A 386 -17.16 -32.42 3.40
N TRP A 387 -16.55 -32.86 2.30
CA TRP A 387 -16.27 -32.01 1.15
C TRP A 387 -17.46 -31.78 0.21
N ARG A 388 -18.28 -32.82 -0.03
CA ARG A 388 -19.37 -32.77 -1.01
C ARG A 388 -20.75 -32.48 -0.42
N VAL A 389 -20.95 -32.65 0.87
CA VAL A 389 -22.24 -32.45 1.52
C VAL A 389 -22.15 -31.35 2.58
N VAL A 390 -21.26 -31.51 3.57
CA VAL A 390 -21.20 -30.59 4.71
C VAL A 390 -20.70 -29.20 4.31
N LEU A 391 -19.56 -29.14 3.62
CA LEU A 391 -18.98 -27.85 3.22
C LEU A 391 -19.89 -27.03 2.29
N PRO A 392 -20.52 -27.60 1.23
CA PRO A 392 -21.48 -26.88 0.42
C PRO A 392 -22.71 -26.41 1.19
N SER A 393 -23.21 -27.20 2.14
CA SER A 393 -24.35 -26.80 3.00
C SER A 393 -23.97 -25.68 3.96
N ALA A 394 -22.73 -25.64 4.44
CA ALA A 394 -22.21 -24.60 5.32
C ALA A 394 -21.71 -23.36 4.57
N LEU A 395 -21.67 -23.37 3.23
CA LEU A 395 -21.04 -22.34 2.40
C LEU A 395 -21.49 -20.90 2.73
N PRO A 396 -22.78 -20.59 3.00
CA PRO A 396 -23.19 -19.24 3.39
C PRO A 396 -22.53 -18.75 4.68
N GLY A 397 -22.36 -19.64 5.67
CA GLY A 397 -21.70 -19.32 6.94
C GLY A 397 -20.18 -19.20 6.79
N VAL A 398 -19.57 -20.12 6.04
CA VAL A 398 -18.13 -20.10 5.71
C VAL A 398 -17.79 -18.81 4.96
N PHE A 399 -18.61 -18.42 3.98
CA PHE A 399 -18.43 -17.15 3.26
C PHE A 399 -18.51 -15.94 4.20
N SER A 400 -19.50 -15.94 5.13
CA SER A 400 -19.62 -14.91 6.15
C SER A 400 -18.37 -14.80 7.03
N ALA A 401 -17.81 -15.95 7.45
CA ALA A 401 -16.57 -16.01 8.22
C ALA A 401 -15.40 -15.33 7.50
N VAL A 402 -15.22 -15.66 6.22
CA VAL A 402 -14.15 -15.07 5.39
C VAL A 402 -14.34 -13.56 5.25
N MET A 403 -15.57 -13.09 5.03
CA MET A 403 -15.85 -11.67 4.85
C MET A 403 -15.66 -10.85 6.13
N ILE A 404 -16.01 -11.41 7.29
CA ILE A 404 -15.74 -10.77 8.60
C ILE A 404 -14.22 -10.66 8.82
N GLY A 405 -13.48 -11.74 8.52
CA GLY A 405 -12.01 -11.72 8.55
C GLY A 405 -11.42 -10.68 7.62
N PHE A 406 -11.96 -10.56 6.40
CA PHE A 406 -11.54 -9.56 5.42
C PHE A 406 -11.77 -8.13 5.92
N GLY A 407 -12.96 -7.84 6.46
CA GLY A 407 -13.27 -6.52 7.04
C GLY A 407 -12.33 -6.13 8.17
N ARG A 408 -11.96 -7.10 9.04
CA ARG A 408 -10.94 -6.88 10.08
C ARG A 408 -9.56 -6.60 9.49
N ALA A 409 -9.12 -7.37 8.48
CA ALA A 409 -7.81 -7.23 7.87
C ALA A 409 -7.60 -5.85 7.21
N ILE A 410 -8.65 -5.29 6.58
CA ILE A 410 -8.58 -3.95 5.97
C ILE A 410 -8.36 -2.85 7.00
N GLY A 411 -9.03 -2.95 8.15
CA GLY A 411 -8.95 -1.95 9.21
C GLY A 411 -7.76 -2.12 10.15
N GLU A 412 -6.94 -3.17 9.98
CA GLU A 412 -5.84 -3.42 10.90
C GLU A 412 -4.76 -2.35 10.79
N THR A 413 -4.45 -1.75 11.93
CA THR A 413 -3.55 -0.61 12.02
C THR A 413 -2.19 -1.01 12.58
N MET A 414 -2.18 -1.59 13.79
CA MET A 414 -0.95 -1.74 14.57
C MET A 414 -0.02 -2.84 14.04
N ILE A 415 -0.59 -3.94 13.55
CA ILE A 415 0.22 -5.00 12.93
C ILE A 415 0.88 -4.46 11.65
N VAL A 416 0.10 -3.76 10.81
CA VAL A 416 0.63 -3.17 9.58
C VAL A 416 1.72 -2.15 9.90
N LEU A 417 1.45 -1.23 10.83
CA LEU A 417 2.39 -0.20 11.24
C LEU A 417 3.75 -0.76 11.68
N MET A 418 3.74 -1.80 12.51
CA MET A 418 4.94 -2.36 13.13
C MET A 418 5.71 -3.31 12.20
N ALA A 419 5.00 -4.01 11.32
CA ALA A 419 5.57 -5.14 10.57
C ALA A 419 5.98 -4.81 9.12
N THR A 420 5.61 -3.64 8.55
CA THR A 420 5.80 -3.37 7.10
C THR A 420 6.87 -2.37 6.73
N GLY A 421 7.54 -1.72 7.67
CA GLY A 421 8.50 -0.66 7.36
C GLY A 421 7.90 0.66 6.85
N ASN A 422 6.57 0.76 6.69
CA ASN A 422 5.81 1.98 6.34
C ASN A 422 6.27 2.68 5.05
N THR A 423 6.66 1.95 4.02
CA THR A 423 7.08 2.49 2.73
C THR A 423 5.90 2.56 1.76
N PRO A 424 5.51 3.74 1.26
CA PRO A 424 4.37 3.92 0.36
C PRO A 424 4.73 3.55 -1.09
N ILE A 425 5.14 2.30 -1.34
CA ILE A 425 5.58 1.80 -2.65
C ILE A 425 4.45 1.04 -3.34
N MET A 426 4.24 1.32 -4.62
CA MET A 426 3.26 0.62 -5.46
C MET A 426 3.92 -0.56 -6.19
N SER A 427 4.12 -1.67 -5.48
CA SER A 427 4.67 -2.90 -6.03
C SER A 427 3.95 -4.12 -5.45
N TRP A 428 3.58 -5.09 -6.30
CA TRP A 428 3.00 -6.37 -5.88
C TRP A 428 4.04 -7.37 -5.36
N SER A 429 5.33 -7.01 -5.37
CA SER A 429 6.38 -7.88 -4.84
C SER A 429 6.08 -8.25 -3.38
N LEU A 430 6.27 -9.54 -3.05
CA LEU A 430 6.21 -10.07 -1.69
C LEU A 430 7.33 -9.52 -0.80
N PHE A 431 8.44 -9.12 -1.43
CA PHE A 431 9.68 -8.73 -0.76
C PHE A 431 9.73 -7.25 -0.38
N ASN A 432 8.78 -6.44 -0.82
CA ASN A 432 8.74 -5.03 -0.49
C ASN A 432 7.74 -4.76 0.63
N GLY A 433 8.07 -3.76 1.45
CA GLY A 433 7.15 -3.18 2.42
C GLY A 433 5.94 -2.52 1.77
N LEU A 434 5.09 -1.96 2.59
CA LEU A 434 3.91 -1.21 2.17
C LEU A 434 3.50 -0.20 3.26
N ARG A 435 2.62 0.73 2.91
CA ARG A 435 1.97 1.64 3.86
C ARG A 435 0.47 1.62 3.63
N SER A 436 -0.33 1.33 4.65
CA SER A 436 -1.80 1.32 4.56
C SER A 436 -2.40 2.66 4.96
N LEU A 437 -3.65 2.91 4.58
CA LEU A 437 -4.40 4.09 5.02
C LEU A 437 -4.47 4.19 6.54
N SER A 438 -4.81 3.10 7.22
CA SER A 438 -4.93 3.05 8.69
C SER A 438 -3.59 3.31 9.40
N ALA A 439 -2.50 2.68 8.93
CA ALA A 439 -1.16 2.90 9.48
C ALA A 439 -0.67 4.33 9.23
N ASN A 440 -0.96 4.90 8.05
CA ASN A 440 -0.63 6.28 7.73
C ASN A 440 -1.30 7.27 8.67
N ILE A 441 -2.60 7.12 8.92
CA ILE A 441 -3.36 7.95 9.85
C ILE A 441 -2.73 7.88 11.26
N ALA A 442 -2.41 6.69 11.75
CA ALA A 442 -1.86 6.51 13.09
C ALA A 442 -0.48 7.17 13.28
N VAL A 443 0.35 7.19 12.23
CA VAL A 443 1.70 7.81 12.28
C VAL A 443 1.64 9.32 12.16
N GLU A 444 0.83 9.82 11.21
CA GLU A 444 0.92 11.22 10.79
C GLU A 444 0.00 12.16 11.60
N ILE A 445 -1.15 11.67 12.13
CA ILE A 445 -2.09 12.53 12.86
C ILE A 445 -1.47 13.22 14.08
N PRO A 446 -0.63 12.55 14.91
CA PRO A 446 -0.04 13.20 16.07
C PRO A 446 0.88 14.38 15.74
N GLU A 447 1.46 14.38 14.53
CA GLU A 447 2.41 15.38 14.05
C GLU A 447 1.76 16.44 13.14
N ALA A 448 0.53 16.19 12.68
CA ALA A 448 -0.15 17.07 11.72
C ALA A 448 -0.69 18.34 12.43
N PRO A 449 -0.26 19.54 12.06
CA PRO A 449 -0.82 20.78 12.59
C PRO A 449 -2.33 20.87 12.30
N LEU A 450 -3.09 21.34 13.26
CA LEU A 450 -4.54 21.51 13.12
C LEU A 450 -4.87 22.39 11.89
N ASN A 451 -5.85 21.96 11.12
CA ASN A 451 -6.30 22.62 9.88
C ASN A 451 -5.27 22.70 8.74
N SER A 452 -4.09 22.08 8.87
CA SER A 452 -3.15 21.96 7.75
C SER A 452 -3.71 21.07 6.64
N SER A 453 -3.09 21.14 5.47
CA SER A 453 -3.40 20.26 4.33
C SER A 453 -3.24 18.79 4.72
N LEU A 454 -2.13 18.45 5.40
CA LEU A 454 -1.88 17.10 5.90
C LEU A 454 -3.03 16.62 6.81
N TYR A 455 -3.42 17.43 7.79
CA TYR A 455 -4.51 17.10 8.71
C TYR A 455 -5.80 16.77 7.96
N ARG A 456 -6.20 17.60 7.00
CA ARG A 456 -7.42 17.39 6.19
C ARG A 456 -7.33 16.16 5.30
N VAL A 457 -6.16 15.90 4.70
CA VAL A 457 -5.94 14.71 3.85
C VAL A 457 -5.97 13.43 4.68
N LEU A 458 -5.48 13.46 5.93
CA LEU A 458 -5.60 12.30 6.85
C LEU A 458 -7.06 12.02 7.23
N PHE A 459 -7.89 13.05 7.44
CA PHE A 459 -9.33 12.87 7.62
C PHE A 459 -10.00 12.31 6.36
N LEU A 460 -9.61 12.80 5.18
CA LEU A 460 -10.08 12.22 3.91
C LEU A 460 -9.66 10.74 3.79
N SER A 461 -8.45 10.39 4.22
CA SER A 461 -7.98 9.00 4.27
C SER A 461 -8.86 8.14 5.18
N ALA A 462 -9.31 8.67 6.32
CA ALA A 462 -10.23 7.97 7.21
C ALA A 462 -11.63 7.78 6.57
N VAL A 463 -12.14 8.80 5.87
CA VAL A 463 -13.39 8.70 5.11
C VAL A 463 -13.26 7.65 4.00
N LEU A 464 -12.16 7.63 3.26
CA LEU A 464 -11.91 6.62 2.22
C LEU A 464 -11.86 5.21 2.81
N LEU A 465 -11.18 5.01 3.93
CA LEU A 465 -11.12 3.73 4.62
C LEU A 465 -12.53 3.28 5.06
N PHE A 466 -13.32 4.20 5.60
CA PHE A 466 -14.71 3.93 5.98
C PHE A 466 -15.56 3.54 4.76
N LEU A 467 -15.50 4.31 3.67
CA LEU A 467 -16.24 4.01 2.43
C LEU A 467 -15.81 2.67 1.84
N PHE A 468 -14.53 2.37 1.86
CA PHE A 468 -13.98 1.11 1.37
C PHE A 468 -14.50 -0.08 2.18
N THR A 469 -14.43 0.00 3.51
CA THR A 469 -14.97 -1.05 4.39
C THR A 469 -16.49 -1.18 4.29
N PHE A 470 -17.21 -0.08 4.18
CA PHE A 470 -18.67 -0.07 3.99
C PHE A 470 -19.07 -0.75 2.67
N LEU A 471 -18.39 -0.40 1.57
CA LEU A 471 -18.67 -0.99 0.26
C LEU A 471 -18.45 -2.52 0.29
N ILE A 472 -17.31 -2.96 0.83
CA ILE A 472 -16.98 -4.38 0.91
C ILE A 472 -17.98 -5.13 1.78
N ASN A 473 -18.34 -4.60 2.95
CA ASN A 473 -19.32 -5.22 3.82
C ASN A 473 -20.71 -5.28 3.17
N THR A 474 -21.09 -4.26 2.40
CA THR A 474 -22.36 -4.25 1.66
C THR A 474 -22.38 -5.32 0.55
N VAL A 475 -21.30 -5.42 -0.23
CA VAL A 475 -21.15 -6.46 -1.25
C VAL A 475 -21.15 -7.85 -0.62
N ALA A 476 -20.44 -8.03 0.49
CA ALA A 476 -20.39 -9.26 1.25
C ALA A 476 -21.79 -9.69 1.72
N GLU A 477 -22.55 -8.77 2.29
CA GLU A 477 -23.92 -9.06 2.74
C GLU A 477 -24.86 -9.43 1.58
N ALA A 478 -24.75 -8.72 0.45
CA ALA A 478 -25.53 -9.04 -0.74
C ALA A 478 -25.20 -10.45 -1.29
N LEU A 479 -23.92 -10.82 -1.32
CA LEU A 479 -23.48 -12.16 -1.71
C LEU A 479 -23.93 -13.23 -0.71
N ARG A 480 -23.80 -12.96 0.60
CA ARG A 480 -24.29 -13.86 1.67
C ARG A 480 -25.76 -14.16 1.50
N GLN A 481 -26.59 -13.16 1.24
CA GLN A 481 -28.02 -13.33 1.03
C GLN A 481 -28.33 -14.17 -0.23
N ARG A 482 -27.56 -13.98 -1.32
CA ARG A 482 -27.68 -14.81 -2.53
C ARG A 482 -27.33 -16.27 -2.24
N PHE A 483 -26.23 -16.53 -1.55
CA PHE A 483 -25.86 -17.90 -1.17
C PHE A 483 -26.87 -18.54 -0.24
N ARG A 484 -27.39 -17.80 0.74
CA ARG A 484 -28.47 -18.31 1.63
C ARG A 484 -29.73 -18.68 0.86
N LYS A 485 -30.14 -17.88 -0.13
CA LYS A 485 -31.30 -18.22 -0.98
C LYS A 485 -31.04 -19.45 -1.85
N LYS A 486 -29.82 -19.68 -2.31
CA LYS A 486 -29.47 -20.81 -3.18
C LYS A 486 -29.25 -22.12 -2.40
N TYR A 487 -28.59 -22.06 -1.24
CA TYR A 487 -28.17 -23.25 -0.47
C TYR A 487 -28.88 -23.41 0.86
N GLY A 488 -29.65 -22.44 1.34
CA GLY A 488 -30.37 -22.47 2.62
C GLY A 488 -31.79 -23.00 2.54
N ARG A 489 -32.15 -23.73 1.49
CA ARG A 489 -33.48 -24.36 1.33
C ARG A 489 -33.54 -25.80 1.88
N TYR A 490 -32.56 -26.18 2.73
CA TYR A 490 -32.52 -27.52 3.32
C TYR A 490 -32.66 -27.43 4.85
#